data_e4ab3019b05134c93344c001d2291a8e
#
_entry.id   e4ab3019b05134c93344c001d2291a8e
#
_cell.length_a   1.000
_cell.length_b   1.000
_cell.length_c   1.000
_cell.angle_alpha   90.00
_cell.angle_beta   90.00
_cell.angle_gamma   90.00
#
_symmetry.space_group_name_H-M   'P 1'
#
loop_
_entity.id
_entity.type
_entity.pdbx_description
1 polymer ?
#
loop_
_entity_poly.entity_id
_entity_poly.type
_entity_poly.pdbx_seq_one_letter_code
_entity_poly.pdbx_strand_id
1 'polypeptide(L)'
;MENQWLTTEYPNIFFENNNVGQLKKEIFDAPMSEIEKILKDYDIPSPSELGKAGSYIQNTPRKHVMEERRKNDIVLVPVGCTECHGDYANSGLDTFMVTQICEALRRYTKKKGKPVSLAFTPLNYGAHPYHHCGMAGTIIMPEDVVRETMINVMLGLWNDGLRKQIWINNHGQLWVLESALQEFCKRYQLPGIYRVIDWHRAIREFFIPIKRKDSLSTDFIHADEAEASVGLLLFPDMLDMKYAVDTEGESLLPGGHFDTSVDPYRRPQQWQQGEGHSAIERAAVPEGVVGKPTRATAEKAKRPVAAILKYLTLVHDEILENYPAGKLPPVEKISLRDPKDIEPFLREPMSKGWKSVFELPYIGQINSL
;
A
#
# COMPACT_ATOMS: atom_id res chain seq x y z
N MET A 1 34.44 6.59 6.81
CA MET A 1 33.19 5.93 6.34
C MET A 1 32.05 6.60 7.06
N GLU A 2 31.19 7.31 6.35
CA GLU A 2 29.97 7.85 6.94
C GLU A 2 29.16 6.70 7.52
N ASN A 3 28.57 6.94 8.69
CA ASN A 3 27.78 5.91 9.35
C ASN A 3 26.56 5.60 8.48
N GLN A 4 26.49 4.38 7.94
CA GLN A 4 25.41 3.93 7.06
C GLN A 4 24.03 3.91 7.76
N TRP A 5 24.04 3.91 9.11
CA TRP A 5 22.84 3.74 9.93
C TRP A 5 22.69 4.86 10.96
N LEU A 6 21.46 5.32 11.10
CA LEU A 6 20.99 6.20 12.15
C LEU A 6 20.42 5.33 13.28
N THR A 7 21.07 5.33 14.43
CA THR A 7 20.67 4.54 15.59
C THR A 7 19.63 5.27 16.45
N THR A 8 18.90 4.52 17.28
CA THR A 8 17.99 5.03 18.30
C THR A 8 18.39 4.50 19.68
N GLU A 9 17.69 4.90 20.72
CA GLU A 9 17.84 4.31 22.05
C GLU A 9 17.38 2.84 22.14
N TYR A 10 16.65 2.36 21.12
CA TYR A 10 16.20 0.97 21.00
C TYR A 10 17.15 0.21 20.08
N PRO A 11 17.92 -0.78 20.55
CA PRO A 11 18.96 -1.45 19.76
C PRO A 11 18.46 -2.14 18.48
N ASN A 12 17.18 -2.50 18.44
CA ASN A 12 16.54 -3.18 17.30
C ASN A 12 15.93 -2.19 16.29
N ILE A 13 15.96 -0.89 16.58
CA ILE A 13 15.42 0.16 15.73
C ILE A 13 16.56 1.02 15.21
N PHE A 14 16.78 0.95 13.91
CA PHE A 14 17.76 1.76 13.20
C PHE A 14 17.22 2.10 11.81
N PHE A 15 17.65 3.23 11.28
CA PHE A 15 17.21 3.73 9.97
C PHE A 15 18.40 3.90 9.06
N GLU A 16 18.18 3.82 7.76
CA GLU A 16 19.23 4.12 6.78
C GLU A 16 19.59 5.61 6.82
N ASN A 17 20.86 5.94 6.66
CA ASN A 17 21.31 7.32 6.60
C ASN A 17 21.11 7.92 5.20
N ASN A 18 19.84 8.08 4.82
CA ASN A 18 19.39 8.72 3.60
C ASN A 18 18.11 9.54 3.89
N ASN A 19 17.58 10.23 2.89
CA ASN A 19 16.40 11.09 3.06
C ASN A 19 15.20 10.35 3.69
N VAL A 20 14.97 9.10 3.29
CA VAL A 20 13.87 8.29 3.80
C VAL A 20 14.10 7.92 5.26
N GLY A 21 15.28 7.43 5.60
CA GLY A 21 15.60 7.05 6.97
C GLY A 21 15.65 8.24 7.92
N GLN A 22 16.14 9.40 7.47
CA GLN A 22 16.12 10.65 8.23
C GLN A 22 14.69 11.08 8.54
N LEU A 23 13.79 11.08 7.54
CA LEU A 23 12.37 11.38 7.71
C LEU A 23 11.70 10.44 8.73
N LYS A 24 11.94 9.14 8.60
CA LYS A 24 11.37 8.14 9.53
C LYS A 24 11.89 8.36 10.95
N LYS A 25 13.20 8.60 11.10
CA LYS A 25 13.79 8.86 12.42
C LYS A 25 13.23 10.12 13.06
N GLU A 26 13.04 11.20 12.29
CA GLU A 26 12.39 12.42 12.77
C GLU A 26 10.99 12.12 13.33
N ILE A 27 10.15 11.37 12.60
CA ILE A 27 8.83 10.97 13.07
C ILE A 27 8.92 10.01 14.28
N PHE A 28 9.90 9.13 14.30
CA PHE A 28 10.08 8.19 15.41
C PHE A 28 10.45 8.92 16.71
N ASP A 29 11.29 9.94 16.65
CA ASP A 29 11.74 10.72 17.80
C ASP A 29 10.77 11.87 18.18
N ALA A 30 9.88 12.27 17.28
CA ALA A 30 8.96 13.39 17.49
C ALA A 30 8.07 13.24 18.74
N PRO A 31 7.79 14.31 19.47
CA PRO A 31 6.81 14.28 20.55
C PRO A 31 5.40 14.05 20.01
N MET A 32 4.51 13.47 20.83
CA MET A 32 3.14 13.15 20.40
C MET A 32 2.36 14.37 19.91
N SER A 33 2.60 15.56 20.46
CA SER A 33 1.98 16.82 20.01
C SER A 33 2.31 17.16 18.56
N GLU A 34 3.50 16.82 18.08
CA GLU A 34 3.88 17.00 16.69
C GLU A 34 3.23 15.94 15.80
N ILE A 35 3.17 14.71 16.25
CA ILE A 35 2.44 13.64 15.56
C ILE A 35 0.97 14.01 15.35
N GLU A 36 0.29 14.49 16.38
CA GLU A 36 -1.11 14.92 16.30
C GLU A 36 -1.30 16.09 15.33
N LYS A 37 -0.35 17.03 15.30
CA LYS A 37 -0.37 18.13 14.32
C LYS A 37 -0.24 17.60 12.89
N ILE A 38 0.66 16.65 12.65
CA ILE A 38 0.79 15.99 11.33
C ILE A 38 -0.54 15.35 10.93
N LEU A 39 -1.13 14.51 11.78
CA LEU A 39 -2.40 13.84 11.48
C LEU A 39 -3.52 14.84 11.17
N LYS A 40 -3.61 15.93 11.95
CA LYS A 40 -4.59 17.00 11.72
C LYS A 40 -4.37 17.71 10.38
N ASP A 41 -3.11 17.95 9.98
CA ASP A 41 -2.78 18.60 8.71
C ASP A 41 -3.26 17.77 7.51
N TYR A 42 -3.21 16.43 7.59
CA TYR A 42 -3.66 15.54 6.54
C TYR A 42 -5.19 15.42 6.43
N ASP A 43 -5.92 15.72 7.51
CA ASP A 43 -7.39 15.73 7.49
C ASP A 43 -7.95 14.38 7.00
N ILE A 44 -7.54 13.30 7.68
CA ILE A 44 -7.91 11.94 7.30
C ILE A 44 -9.44 11.81 7.27
N PRO A 45 -10.04 11.34 6.16
CA PRO A 45 -11.50 11.25 6.07
C PRO A 45 -12.07 10.13 6.94
N SER A 46 -13.30 10.30 7.36
CA SER A 46 -14.09 9.14 7.81
C SER A 46 -14.47 8.25 6.61
N PRO A 47 -14.76 6.96 6.80
CA PRO A 47 -15.17 6.06 5.72
C PRO A 47 -16.37 6.58 4.93
N SER A 48 -17.33 7.21 5.58
CA SER A 48 -18.52 7.79 4.94
C SER A 48 -18.21 8.94 3.96
N GLU A 49 -17.03 9.52 4.05
CA GLU A 49 -16.61 10.60 3.15
C GLU A 49 -15.93 10.10 1.88
N LEU A 50 -15.46 8.84 1.86
CA LEU A 50 -14.71 8.27 0.75
C LEU A 50 -15.50 8.19 -0.57
N GLY A 51 -16.82 8.09 -0.49
CA GLY A 51 -17.70 8.02 -1.68
C GLY A 51 -18.19 9.37 -2.21
N LYS A 52 -17.76 10.51 -1.65
CA LYS A 52 -18.22 11.83 -2.11
C LYS A 52 -17.70 12.15 -3.52
N ALA A 53 -18.51 12.87 -4.30
CA ALA A 53 -18.13 13.31 -5.64
C ALA A 53 -16.80 14.11 -5.59
N GLY A 54 -15.93 13.84 -6.56
CA GLY A 54 -14.61 14.48 -6.66
C GLY A 54 -13.51 13.84 -5.80
N SER A 55 -13.79 12.74 -5.08
CA SER A 55 -12.79 12.02 -4.27
C SER A 55 -11.97 11.06 -5.12
N TYR A 56 -12.63 10.35 -6.05
CA TYR A 56 -12.00 9.38 -6.93
C TYR A 56 -12.10 9.76 -8.40
N ILE A 57 -11.29 9.14 -9.23
CA ILE A 57 -11.37 9.28 -10.68
C ILE A 57 -12.77 8.86 -11.18
N GLN A 58 -13.32 7.76 -10.67
CA GLN A 58 -14.60 7.20 -11.11
C GLN A 58 -15.81 8.04 -10.72
N ASN A 59 -15.76 8.86 -9.70
CA ASN A 59 -16.86 9.74 -9.31
C ASN A 59 -16.62 11.21 -9.68
N THR A 60 -15.62 11.47 -10.51
CA THR A 60 -15.23 12.80 -10.98
C THR A 60 -15.51 12.91 -12.48
N PRO A 61 -16.24 13.95 -12.95
CA PRO A 61 -16.45 14.14 -14.38
C PRO A 61 -15.12 14.17 -15.14
N ARG A 62 -15.05 13.47 -16.27
CA ARG A 62 -13.81 13.27 -17.05
C ARG A 62 -13.07 14.58 -17.35
N LYS A 63 -13.77 15.66 -17.65
CA LYS A 63 -13.15 16.97 -17.87
C LYS A 63 -12.32 17.42 -16.66
N HIS A 64 -12.83 17.27 -15.46
CA HIS A 64 -12.12 17.62 -14.23
C HIS A 64 -10.95 16.68 -13.97
N VAL A 65 -11.10 15.38 -14.24
CA VAL A 65 -9.97 14.44 -14.18
C VAL A 65 -8.82 14.88 -15.07
N MET A 66 -9.13 15.29 -16.31
CA MET A 66 -8.13 15.78 -17.26
C MET A 66 -7.47 17.10 -16.83
N GLU A 67 -8.22 18.00 -16.18
CA GLU A 67 -7.70 19.24 -15.63
C GLU A 67 -6.76 18.99 -14.45
N GLU A 68 -7.14 18.11 -13.54
CA GLU A 68 -6.31 17.73 -12.39
C GLU A 68 -5.04 16.99 -12.85
N ARG A 69 -5.15 16.07 -13.81
CA ARG A 69 -4.01 15.33 -14.38
C ARG A 69 -2.95 16.26 -14.99
N ARG A 70 -3.33 17.40 -15.57
CA ARG A 70 -2.36 18.39 -16.10
C ARG A 70 -1.54 19.06 -15.01
N LYS A 71 -2.04 19.11 -13.80
CA LYS A 71 -1.33 19.66 -12.63
C LYS A 71 -0.50 18.59 -11.94
N ASN A 72 -1.07 17.39 -11.84
CA ASN A 72 -0.46 16.23 -11.21
C ASN A 72 -1.00 14.94 -11.85
N ASP A 73 -0.16 14.24 -12.58
CA ASP A 73 -0.48 13.00 -13.28
C ASP A 73 -0.12 11.73 -12.48
N ILE A 74 0.15 11.88 -11.18
CA ILE A 74 0.26 10.76 -10.25
C ILE A 74 -1.14 10.26 -9.89
N VAL A 75 -1.33 8.95 -9.97
CA VAL A 75 -2.51 8.28 -9.45
C VAL A 75 -2.14 7.36 -8.29
N LEU A 76 -2.91 7.43 -7.22
CA LEU A 76 -2.82 6.53 -6.08
C LEU A 76 -3.85 5.42 -6.26
N VAL A 77 -3.45 4.16 -6.16
CA VAL A 77 -4.35 3.02 -6.25
C VAL A 77 -4.31 2.25 -4.93
N PRO A 78 -5.32 2.41 -4.06
CA PRO A 78 -5.40 1.64 -2.84
C PRO A 78 -5.75 0.18 -3.13
N VAL A 79 -5.02 -0.74 -2.52
CA VAL A 79 -5.20 -2.18 -2.67
C VAL A 79 -5.39 -2.80 -1.29
N GLY A 80 -6.59 -3.25 -1.03
CA GLY A 80 -6.98 -4.02 0.14
C GLY A 80 -7.53 -5.38 -0.27
N CYS A 81 -8.35 -5.95 0.59
CA CYS A 81 -9.10 -7.16 0.32
C CYS A 81 -10.36 -7.23 1.18
N THR A 82 -11.13 -8.30 1.00
CA THR A 82 -12.21 -8.69 1.90
C THR A 82 -11.75 -9.92 2.66
N GLU A 83 -11.43 -9.76 3.94
CA GLU A 83 -10.75 -10.74 4.76
C GLU A 83 -11.31 -10.79 6.18
N CYS A 84 -11.31 -11.97 6.77
CA CYS A 84 -11.67 -12.16 8.17
C CYS A 84 -10.57 -11.57 9.08
N HIS A 85 -10.96 -10.66 9.96
CA HIS A 85 -10.11 -10.08 11.00
C HIS A 85 -10.71 -10.35 12.40
N GLY A 86 -11.16 -11.59 12.61
CA GLY A 86 -11.85 -11.97 13.83
C GLY A 86 -13.26 -11.38 13.95
N ASP A 87 -13.94 -11.72 15.03
CA ASP A 87 -15.33 -11.25 15.28
C ASP A 87 -15.41 -9.77 15.68
N TYR A 88 -14.29 -9.13 16.03
CA TYR A 88 -14.28 -7.75 16.50
C TYR A 88 -14.17 -6.71 15.38
N ALA A 89 -13.74 -7.11 14.20
CA ALA A 89 -13.45 -6.20 13.10
C ALA A 89 -14.29 -6.49 11.85
N ASN A 90 -14.41 -5.49 10.99
CA ASN A 90 -15.09 -5.65 9.71
C ASN A 90 -14.16 -6.31 8.68
N SER A 91 -14.73 -7.07 7.75
CA SER A 91 -13.97 -7.76 6.69
C SER A 91 -13.39 -6.84 5.60
N GLY A 92 -13.70 -5.57 5.65
CA GLY A 92 -13.13 -4.53 4.76
C GLY A 92 -12.01 -3.73 5.41
N LEU A 93 -11.49 -4.16 6.55
CA LEU A 93 -10.49 -3.43 7.35
C LEU A 93 -9.31 -2.95 6.49
N ASP A 94 -8.70 -3.84 5.73
CA ASP A 94 -7.60 -3.52 4.82
C ASP A 94 -7.95 -2.43 3.80
N THR A 95 -9.11 -2.58 3.18
CA THR A 95 -9.57 -1.65 2.16
C THR A 95 -9.82 -0.26 2.74
N PHE A 96 -10.43 -0.16 3.92
CA PHE A 96 -10.68 1.13 4.55
C PHE A 96 -9.39 1.82 4.99
N MET A 97 -8.45 1.08 5.60
CA MET A 97 -7.15 1.65 6.00
C MET A 97 -6.44 2.33 4.85
N VAL A 98 -6.15 1.57 3.80
CA VAL A 98 -5.35 2.09 2.68
C VAL A 98 -6.09 3.18 1.90
N THR A 99 -7.41 3.10 1.81
CA THR A 99 -8.21 4.10 1.11
C THR A 99 -8.22 5.44 1.85
N GLN A 100 -8.33 5.42 3.18
CA GLN A 100 -8.25 6.63 4.00
C GLN A 100 -6.85 7.27 3.95
N ILE A 101 -5.79 6.45 3.94
CA ILE A 101 -4.41 6.95 3.78
C ILE A 101 -4.24 7.65 2.42
N CYS A 102 -4.71 7.04 1.33
CA CYS A 102 -4.62 7.64 -0.01
C CYS A 102 -5.41 8.96 -0.09
N GLU A 103 -6.63 8.99 0.44
CA GLU A 103 -7.47 10.20 0.42
C GLU A 103 -6.88 11.30 1.33
N ALA A 104 -6.29 10.94 2.46
CA ALA A 104 -5.59 11.89 3.32
C ALA A 104 -4.41 12.56 2.59
N LEU A 105 -3.61 11.78 1.86
CA LEU A 105 -2.53 12.31 1.03
C LEU A 105 -3.05 13.27 -0.04
N ARG A 106 -4.14 12.91 -0.73
CA ARG A 106 -4.80 13.76 -1.72
C ARG A 106 -5.25 15.09 -1.10
N ARG A 107 -5.92 15.06 0.05
CA ARG A 107 -6.38 16.25 0.77
C ARG A 107 -5.21 17.14 1.21
N TYR A 108 -4.17 16.53 1.75
CA TYR A 108 -2.98 17.24 2.20
C TYR A 108 -2.28 17.98 1.06
N THR A 109 -1.99 17.30 -0.06
CA THR A 109 -1.32 17.90 -1.21
C THR A 109 -2.12 19.05 -1.79
N LYS A 110 -3.46 18.95 -1.80
CA LYS A 110 -4.37 20.02 -2.20
C LYS A 110 -4.30 21.23 -1.25
N LYS A 111 -4.37 20.99 0.07
CA LYS A 111 -4.29 22.05 1.09
C LYS A 111 -2.97 22.83 1.04
N LYS A 112 -1.88 22.16 0.76
CA LYS A 112 -0.55 22.78 0.70
C LYS A 112 -0.25 23.49 -0.61
N GLY A 113 -1.23 23.62 -1.50
CA GLY A 113 -1.06 24.25 -2.82
C GLY A 113 -0.14 23.49 -3.76
N LYS A 114 0.20 22.24 -3.42
CA LYS A 114 0.94 21.33 -4.28
C LYS A 114 -0.01 20.70 -5.31
N PRO A 115 0.52 20.15 -6.42
CA PRO A 115 -0.30 19.43 -7.36
C PRO A 115 -1.12 18.33 -6.67
N VAL A 116 -2.35 18.17 -7.10
CA VAL A 116 -3.31 17.24 -6.49
C VAL A 116 -3.22 15.88 -7.17
N SER A 117 -2.98 14.84 -6.39
CA SER A 117 -3.13 13.46 -6.83
C SER A 117 -4.60 13.04 -6.75
N LEU A 118 -5.09 12.34 -7.77
CA LEU A 118 -6.36 11.63 -7.74
C LEU A 118 -6.13 10.16 -7.35
N ALA A 119 -7.06 9.60 -6.59
CA ALA A 119 -7.08 8.19 -6.28
C ALA A 119 -7.99 7.44 -7.25
N PHE A 120 -7.63 6.21 -7.55
CA PHE A 120 -8.53 5.24 -8.17
C PHE A 120 -9.41 4.61 -7.07
N THR A 121 -10.55 4.01 -7.42
CA THR A 121 -11.34 3.25 -6.45
C THR A 121 -10.53 2.06 -5.93
N PRO A 122 -10.66 1.70 -4.65
CA PRO A 122 -9.88 0.63 -4.09
C PRO A 122 -10.16 -0.72 -4.74
N LEU A 123 -9.15 -1.54 -4.88
CA LEU A 123 -9.31 -2.97 -5.08
C LEU A 123 -9.61 -3.61 -3.72
N ASN A 124 -10.77 -4.20 -3.60
CA ASN A 124 -11.28 -4.77 -2.34
C ASN A 124 -11.46 -6.29 -2.38
N TYR A 125 -10.98 -6.93 -3.44
CA TYR A 125 -10.86 -8.38 -3.55
C TYR A 125 -9.42 -8.72 -3.91
N GLY A 126 -8.81 -9.63 -3.14
CA GLY A 126 -7.41 -9.95 -3.25
C GLY A 126 -7.11 -11.45 -3.26
N ALA A 127 -5.87 -11.77 -3.50
CA ALA A 127 -5.31 -13.09 -3.26
C ALA A 127 -4.96 -13.21 -1.77
N HIS A 128 -5.08 -14.40 -1.23
CA HIS A 128 -4.86 -14.63 0.19
C HIS A 128 -3.84 -15.76 0.41
N PRO A 129 -3.09 -15.72 1.50
CA PRO A 129 -2.34 -16.86 1.98
C PRO A 129 -3.28 -18.06 2.25
N TYR A 130 -2.71 -19.26 2.23
CA TYR A 130 -3.49 -20.50 2.40
C TYR A 130 -4.30 -20.55 3.70
N HIS A 131 -3.80 -19.98 4.79
CA HIS A 131 -4.46 -20.02 6.09
C HIS A 131 -5.84 -19.35 6.11
N HIS A 132 -6.11 -18.42 5.20
CA HIS A 132 -7.42 -17.78 5.10
C HIS A 132 -8.45 -18.61 4.32
N CYS A 133 -8.05 -19.71 3.71
CA CYS A 133 -8.96 -20.58 2.97
C CYS A 133 -10.08 -21.13 3.86
N GLY A 134 -11.32 -20.78 3.54
CA GLY A 134 -12.52 -21.25 4.24
C GLY A 134 -12.84 -20.49 5.53
N MET A 135 -12.15 -19.41 5.86
CA MET A 135 -12.57 -18.51 6.93
C MET A 135 -13.80 -17.70 6.51
N ALA A 136 -14.84 -17.70 7.35
CA ALA A 136 -16.03 -16.88 7.13
C ALA A 136 -15.66 -15.39 7.10
N GLY A 137 -16.24 -14.62 6.17
CA GLY A 137 -15.89 -13.21 5.98
C GLY A 137 -14.74 -12.97 5.02
N THR A 138 -14.03 -14.01 4.58
CA THR A 138 -12.95 -13.90 3.58
C THR A 138 -13.46 -14.29 2.20
N ILE A 139 -13.17 -13.46 1.19
CA ILE A 139 -13.44 -13.71 -0.22
C ILE A 139 -12.12 -13.81 -0.97
N ILE A 140 -11.74 -15.02 -1.32
CA ILE A 140 -10.45 -15.31 -1.97
C ILE A 140 -10.63 -15.25 -3.49
N MET A 141 -9.82 -14.45 -4.13
CA MET A 141 -9.69 -14.44 -5.58
C MET A 141 -8.49 -15.29 -6.02
N PRO A 142 -8.58 -16.04 -7.12
CA PRO A 142 -7.42 -16.69 -7.71
C PRO A 142 -6.31 -15.66 -8.03
N GLU A 143 -5.06 -16.02 -7.78
CA GLU A 143 -3.93 -15.10 -7.96
C GLU A 143 -3.78 -14.59 -9.39
N ASP A 144 -4.05 -15.43 -10.38
CA ASP A 144 -4.03 -15.03 -11.79
C ASP A 144 -5.13 -14.01 -12.11
N VAL A 145 -6.30 -14.10 -11.48
CA VAL A 145 -7.38 -13.12 -11.63
C VAL A 145 -6.97 -11.77 -11.02
N VAL A 146 -6.40 -11.77 -9.83
CA VAL A 146 -5.89 -10.54 -9.18
C VAL A 146 -4.79 -9.91 -10.02
N ARG A 147 -3.83 -10.72 -10.48
CA ARG A 147 -2.72 -10.27 -11.34
C ARG A 147 -3.23 -9.65 -12.63
N GLU A 148 -4.13 -10.32 -13.36
CA GLU A 148 -4.68 -9.79 -14.61
C GLU A 148 -5.57 -8.56 -14.37
N THR A 149 -6.30 -8.50 -13.26
CA THR A 149 -7.06 -7.31 -12.87
C THR A 149 -6.13 -6.11 -12.71
N MET A 150 -5.06 -6.26 -11.94
CA MET A 150 -4.07 -5.20 -11.76
C MET A 150 -3.45 -4.75 -13.09
N ILE A 151 -3.02 -5.69 -13.93
CA ILE A 151 -2.41 -5.40 -15.23
C ILE A 151 -3.38 -4.58 -16.11
N ASN A 152 -4.65 -4.96 -16.15
CA ASN A 152 -5.64 -4.25 -16.96
C ASN A 152 -5.98 -2.87 -16.40
N VAL A 153 -6.04 -2.71 -15.07
CA VAL A 153 -6.20 -1.39 -14.45
C VAL A 153 -4.99 -0.50 -14.75
N MET A 154 -3.76 -1.03 -14.62
CA MET A 154 -2.53 -0.31 -14.98
C MET A 154 -2.57 0.18 -16.42
N LEU A 155 -2.99 -0.69 -17.35
CA LEU A 155 -3.09 -0.38 -18.77
C LEU A 155 -4.15 0.70 -19.05
N GLY A 156 -5.33 0.59 -18.44
CA GLY A 156 -6.41 1.58 -18.56
C GLY A 156 -6.00 2.95 -18.05
N LEU A 157 -5.39 3.02 -16.88
CA LEU A 157 -4.87 4.26 -16.31
C LEU A 157 -3.78 4.88 -17.19
N TRP A 158 -2.88 4.06 -17.73
CA TRP A 158 -1.85 4.52 -18.67
C TRP A 158 -2.45 5.10 -19.95
N ASN A 159 -3.48 4.44 -20.49
CA ASN A 159 -4.23 4.89 -21.66
C ASN A 159 -4.86 6.27 -21.46
N ASP A 160 -5.35 6.54 -20.26
CA ASP A 160 -5.91 7.85 -19.88
C ASP A 160 -4.84 8.90 -19.54
N GLY A 161 -3.56 8.56 -19.72
CA GLY A 161 -2.43 9.47 -19.47
C GLY A 161 -2.00 9.54 -18.00
N LEU A 162 -2.54 8.69 -17.13
CA LEU A 162 -2.10 8.51 -15.73
C LEU A 162 -0.95 7.49 -15.70
N ARG A 163 0.24 7.97 -16.03
CA ARG A 163 1.43 7.16 -16.27
C ARG A 163 2.40 7.10 -15.10
N LYS A 164 2.04 7.73 -13.99
CA LYS A 164 2.75 7.67 -12.70
C LYS A 164 1.80 7.06 -11.69
N GLN A 165 1.97 5.76 -11.44
CA GLN A 165 1.03 4.94 -10.68
C GLN A 165 1.69 4.45 -9.39
N ILE A 166 1.09 4.79 -8.26
CA ILE A 166 1.51 4.33 -6.93
C ILE A 166 0.41 3.41 -6.39
N TRP A 167 0.71 2.14 -6.33
CA TRP A 167 -0.15 1.08 -5.81
C TRP A 167 0.21 0.84 -4.36
N ILE A 168 -0.73 1.10 -3.46
CA ILE A 168 -0.51 1.04 -2.01
C ILE A 168 -1.26 -0.15 -1.46
N ASN A 169 -0.53 -1.16 -0.99
CA ASN A 169 -1.05 -2.41 -0.47
C ASN A 169 -1.19 -2.37 1.05
N ASN A 170 -2.26 -3.00 1.55
CA ASN A 170 -2.51 -3.22 2.99
C ASN A 170 -2.82 -4.69 3.32
N HIS A 171 -2.54 -5.62 2.45
CA HIS A 171 -2.87 -7.03 2.67
C HIS A 171 -1.68 -7.92 2.35
N GLY A 172 -1.62 -9.10 2.97
CA GLY A 172 -0.57 -10.09 2.78
C GLY A 172 -0.55 -10.72 1.37
N GLN A 173 -0.58 -9.92 0.30
CA GLN A 173 -0.60 -10.33 -1.10
C GLN A 173 0.48 -9.68 -1.97
N LEU A 174 1.52 -9.12 -1.36
CA LEU A 174 2.53 -8.33 -2.07
C LEU A 174 3.15 -9.08 -3.25
N TRP A 175 3.40 -10.39 -3.12
CA TRP A 175 3.97 -11.22 -4.19
C TRP A 175 3.14 -11.21 -5.49
N VAL A 176 1.82 -11.19 -5.39
CA VAL A 176 0.92 -11.15 -6.56
C VAL A 176 1.01 -9.77 -7.23
N LEU A 177 1.06 -8.70 -6.46
CA LEU A 177 1.16 -7.33 -6.98
C LEU A 177 2.52 -7.08 -7.64
N GLU A 178 3.60 -7.57 -7.05
CA GLU A 178 4.94 -7.53 -7.65
C GLU A 178 5.00 -8.34 -8.95
N SER A 179 4.41 -9.55 -8.95
CA SER A 179 4.27 -10.38 -10.15
C SER A 179 3.48 -9.66 -11.25
N ALA A 180 2.37 -8.99 -10.90
CA ALA A 180 1.57 -8.22 -11.84
C ALA A 180 2.37 -7.06 -12.46
N LEU A 181 3.12 -6.32 -11.65
CA LEU A 181 3.98 -5.24 -12.11
C LEU A 181 5.05 -5.74 -13.08
N GLN A 182 5.73 -6.83 -12.71
CA GLN A 182 6.75 -7.45 -13.57
C GLN A 182 6.17 -7.91 -14.90
N GLU A 183 5.01 -8.56 -14.86
CA GLU A 183 4.36 -9.05 -16.06
C GLU A 183 3.85 -7.90 -16.94
N PHE A 184 3.26 -6.86 -16.36
CA PHE A 184 2.89 -5.63 -17.08
C PHE A 184 4.10 -5.02 -17.81
N CYS A 185 5.21 -4.86 -17.11
CA CYS A 185 6.44 -4.30 -17.71
C CYS A 185 6.97 -5.17 -18.83
N LYS A 186 6.95 -6.50 -18.72
CA LYS A 186 7.38 -7.42 -19.78
C LYS A 186 6.48 -7.35 -21.01
N ARG A 187 5.17 -7.41 -20.80
CA ARG A 187 4.19 -7.45 -21.91
C ARG A 187 4.17 -6.15 -22.71
N TYR A 188 4.14 -5.03 -22.01
CA TYR A 188 3.83 -3.74 -22.64
C TYR A 188 5.06 -2.85 -22.85
N GLN A 189 6.02 -2.86 -21.92
CA GLN A 189 7.19 -1.99 -21.93
C GLN A 189 6.84 -0.52 -22.15
N LEU A 190 5.81 -0.07 -21.46
CA LEU A 190 5.30 1.28 -21.55
C LEU A 190 6.09 2.23 -20.64
N PRO A 191 6.48 3.42 -21.12
CA PRO A 191 7.16 4.40 -20.29
C PRO A 191 6.23 4.91 -19.19
N GLY A 192 6.73 4.93 -17.98
CA GLY A 192 5.96 5.34 -16.82
C GLY A 192 6.77 5.26 -15.52
N ILE A 193 6.16 5.62 -14.44
CA ILE A 193 6.69 5.41 -13.08
C ILE A 193 5.67 4.54 -12.35
N TYR A 194 6.09 3.37 -11.97
CA TYR A 194 5.24 2.38 -11.30
C TYR A 194 5.85 2.01 -9.97
N ARG A 195 5.06 2.10 -8.89
CA ARG A 195 5.44 1.71 -7.55
C ARG A 195 4.37 0.80 -6.96
N VAL A 196 4.81 -0.31 -6.39
CA VAL A 196 4.00 -1.12 -5.46
C VAL A 196 4.60 -0.89 -4.09
N ILE A 197 3.81 -0.39 -3.16
CA ILE A 197 4.23 -0.06 -1.80
C ILE A 197 3.32 -0.81 -0.84
N ASP A 198 3.88 -1.75 -0.09
CA ASP A 198 3.26 -2.26 1.11
C ASP A 198 3.54 -1.26 2.23
N TRP A 199 2.50 -0.64 2.77
CA TRP A 199 2.70 0.48 3.66
C TRP A 199 3.27 0.06 5.01
N HIS A 200 2.96 -1.14 5.49
CA HIS A 200 3.54 -1.66 6.73
C HIS A 200 5.05 -1.88 6.58
N ARG A 201 5.47 -2.48 5.47
CA ARG A 201 6.89 -2.70 5.16
C ARG A 201 7.64 -1.40 4.89
N ALA A 202 6.98 -0.42 4.28
CA ALA A 202 7.60 0.88 4.01
C ALA A 202 8.00 1.62 5.29
N ILE A 203 7.30 1.39 6.38
CA ILE A 203 7.56 1.98 7.69
C ILE A 203 7.66 0.92 8.79
N ARG A 204 8.24 -0.24 8.48
CA ARG A 204 8.32 -1.42 9.34
C ARG A 204 8.85 -1.14 10.75
N GLU A 205 9.73 -0.16 10.90
CA GLU A 205 10.34 0.23 12.16
C GLU A 205 9.29 0.61 13.21
N PHE A 206 8.12 1.06 12.77
CA PHE A 206 7.01 1.45 13.64
C PHE A 206 6.12 0.27 14.06
N PHE A 207 6.33 -0.90 13.48
CA PHE A 207 5.63 -2.16 13.80
C PHE A 207 6.48 -3.13 14.63
N ILE A 208 7.70 -2.74 15.00
CA ILE A 208 8.56 -3.51 15.91
C ILE A 208 8.16 -3.19 17.36
N PRO A 209 7.87 -4.19 18.21
CA PRO A 209 7.52 -3.96 19.59
C PRO A 209 8.65 -3.28 20.37
N ILE A 210 8.32 -2.22 21.09
CA ILE A 210 9.23 -1.52 21.99
C ILE A 210 8.54 -1.11 23.30
N LYS A 211 9.33 -0.87 24.35
CA LYS A 211 8.82 -0.45 25.66
C LYS A 211 8.50 1.05 25.69
N ARG A 212 7.55 1.48 24.88
CA ARG A 212 7.04 2.85 24.83
C ARG A 212 5.51 2.81 24.82
N LYS A 213 4.87 3.69 25.60
CA LYS A 213 3.41 3.67 25.79
C LYS A 213 2.61 3.80 24.51
N ASP A 214 3.08 4.60 23.55
CA ASP A 214 2.46 4.90 22.27
C ASP A 214 3.01 4.03 21.12
N SER A 215 3.51 2.85 21.45
CA SER A 215 4.06 1.87 20.50
C SER A 215 3.48 0.49 20.74
N LEU A 216 3.59 -0.37 19.74
CA LEU A 216 3.15 -1.75 19.84
C LEU A 216 3.93 -2.50 20.92
N SER A 217 3.29 -3.44 21.57
CA SER A 217 3.84 -4.33 22.59
C SER A 217 3.98 -5.76 22.10
N THR A 218 3.39 -6.09 20.96
CA THR A 218 3.42 -7.41 20.32
C THR A 218 3.85 -7.31 18.86
N ASP A 219 4.33 -8.41 18.30
CA ASP A 219 4.68 -8.48 16.87
C ASP A 219 3.43 -8.30 16.00
N PHE A 220 3.63 -7.72 14.82
CA PHE A 220 2.60 -7.57 13.82
C PHE A 220 2.48 -8.86 13.01
N ILE A 221 1.26 -9.42 12.93
CA ILE A 221 0.97 -10.63 12.15
C ILE A 221 -0.35 -10.46 11.40
N HIS A 222 -1.52 -10.64 12.08
CA HIS A 222 -2.83 -10.55 11.45
C HIS A 222 -3.93 -10.31 12.48
N ALA A 223 -4.84 -9.37 12.21
CA ALA A 223 -5.95 -9.01 13.08
C ALA A 223 -5.51 -8.76 14.54
N ASP A 224 -4.33 -8.25 14.70
CA ASP A 224 -3.57 -8.14 15.95
C ASP A 224 -3.63 -6.75 16.59
N GLU A 225 -2.72 -6.49 17.51
CA GLU A 225 -2.59 -5.20 18.18
C GLU A 225 -2.38 -4.04 17.19
N ALA A 226 -1.61 -4.27 16.10
CA ALA A 226 -1.29 -3.23 15.15
C ALA A 226 -2.50 -2.84 14.30
N GLU A 227 -3.14 -3.81 13.66
CA GLU A 227 -4.30 -3.58 12.80
C GLU A 227 -5.50 -3.05 13.57
N ALA A 228 -5.77 -3.65 14.74
CA ALA A 228 -6.81 -3.13 15.63
C ALA A 228 -6.54 -1.69 16.07
N SER A 229 -5.27 -1.32 16.34
CA SER A 229 -4.92 0.06 16.70
C SER A 229 -5.16 1.04 15.57
N VAL A 230 -4.80 0.66 14.34
CA VAL A 230 -5.04 1.50 13.15
C VAL A 230 -6.55 1.64 12.89
N GLY A 231 -7.31 0.55 12.98
CA GLY A 231 -8.77 0.58 12.87
C GLY A 231 -9.42 1.49 13.91
N LEU A 232 -9.01 1.39 15.17
CA LEU A 232 -9.48 2.27 16.26
C LEU A 232 -9.15 3.75 16.03
N LEU A 233 -8.06 4.06 15.33
CA LEU A 233 -7.72 5.44 14.97
C LEU A 233 -8.55 5.96 13.78
N LEU A 234 -8.75 5.14 12.76
CA LEU A 234 -9.27 5.57 11.46
C LEU A 234 -10.79 5.38 11.29
N PHE A 235 -11.35 4.31 11.88
CA PHE A 235 -12.76 3.95 11.75
C PHE A 235 -13.29 3.20 13.00
N PRO A 236 -13.23 3.84 14.19
CA PRO A 236 -13.57 3.18 15.45
C PRO A 236 -14.98 2.59 15.50
N ASP A 237 -15.92 3.19 14.76
CA ASP A 237 -17.33 2.73 14.71
C ASP A 237 -17.51 1.41 13.94
N MET A 238 -16.47 0.92 13.28
CA MET A 238 -16.48 -0.33 12.51
C MET A 238 -15.82 -1.50 13.26
N LEU A 239 -15.38 -1.27 14.51
CA LEU A 239 -14.80 -2.29 15.37
C LEU A 239 -15.63 -2.40 16.67
N ASP A 240 -15.85 -3.64 17.14
CA ASP A 240 -16.46 -3.89 18.44
C ASP A 240 -15.49 -4.71 19.30
N MET A 241 -14.61 -4.01 19.99
CA MET A 241 -13.50 -4.59 20.75
C MET A 241 -13.94 -5.55 21.88
N LYS A 242 -15.24 -5.58 22.24
CA LYS A 242 -15.74 -6.58 23.22
C LYS A 242 -15.64 -8.01 22.69
N TYR A 243 -15.56 -8.20 21.37
CA TYR A 243 -15.39 -9.50 20.73
C TYR A 243 -13.92 -9.80 20.38
N ALA A 244 -12.99 -8.91 20.70
CA ALA A 244 -11.59 -9.16 20.47
C ALA A 244 -11.07 -10.28 21.39
N VAL A 245 -10.38 -11.25 20.79
CA VAL A 245 -9.75 -12.37 21.49
C VAL A 245 -8.27 -12.39 21.19
N ASP A 246 -7.45 -12.59 22.22
CA ASP A 246 -6.02 -12.80 22.03
C ASP A 246 -5.77 -14.27 21.69
N THR A 247 -4.94 -14.48 20.68
CA THR A 247 -4.51 -15.82 20.27
C THR A 247 -2.99 -15.95 20.32
N GLU A 248 -2.52 -17.16 20.41
CA GLU A 248 -1.11 -17.53 20.23
C GLU A 248 -1.07 -18.72 19.28
N GLY A 249 -0.41 -18.55 18.16
CA GLY A 249 -0.21 -19.65 17.23
C GLY A 249 0.75 -20.69 17.81
N GLU A 250 0.50 -21.94 17.53
CA GLU A 250 1.37 -23.05 17.91
C GLU A 250 2.36 -23.33 16.77
N SER A 251 3.66 -23.37 17.11
CA SER A 251 4.69 -23.74 16.15
C SER A 251 4.94 -25.25 16.22
N LEU A 252 4.88 -25.92 15.08
CA LEU A 252 5.19 -27.35 14.97
C LEU A 252 6.69 -27.63 14.90
N LEU A 253 7.52 -26.62 14.61
CA LEU A 253 8.97 -26.76 14.52
C LEU A 253 9.66 -25.76 15.46
N PRO A 254 10.91 -26.08 15.88
CA PRO A 254 11.70 -25.14 16.65
C PRO A 254 11.89 -23.83 15.90
N GLY A 255 11.94 -22.70 16.64
CA GLY A 255 12.22 -21.40 16.05
C GLY A 255 13.61 -21.27 15.42
N GLY A 256 13.84 -20.19 14.68
CA GLY A 256 15.15 -19.86 14.11
C GLY A 256 15.42 -20.37 12.70
N HIS A 257 14.52 -21.12 12.08
CA HIS A 257 14.62 -21.46 10.66
C HIS A 257 14.38 -20.22 9.81
N PHE A 258 15.17 -20.10 8.73
CA PHE A 258 14.93 -19.03 7.77
C PHE A 258 13.73 -19.37 6.91
N ASP A 259 12.86 -18.39 6.77
CA ASP A 259 11.71 -18.44 5.87
C ASP A 259 11.28 -17.03 5.46
N THR A 260 10.34 -16.94 4.52
CA THR A 260 9.74 -15.66 4.17
C THR A 260 9.01 -15.09 5.39
N SER A 261 9.23 -13.82 5.68
CA SER A 261 8.52 -13.11 6.72
C SER A 261 8.08 -11.74 6.21
N VAL A 262 7.14 -11.13 6.90
CA VAL A 262 6.73 -9.74 6.64
C VAL A 262 7.92 -8.80 6.74
N ASP A 263 8.83 -9.04 7.67
CA ASP A 263 10.09 -8.32 7.77
C ASP A 263 11.23 -9.15 7.13
N PRO A 264 11.77 -8.75 5.96
CA PRO A 264 12.84 -9.46 5.28
C PRO A 264 14.17 -9.46 6.06
N TYR A 265 14.30 -8.64 7.09
CA TYR A 265 15.50 -8.54 7.94
C TYR A 265 15.42 -9.32 9.25
N ARG A 266 14.26 -9.88 9.57
CA ARG A 266 14.06 -10.75 10.71
C ARG A 266 13.71 -12.14 10.24
N ARG A 267 14.35 -13.13 10.85
CA ARG A 267 13.89 -14.51 10.73
C ARG A 267 12.60 -14.68 11.53
N PRO A 268 11.59 -15.36 11.03
CA PRO A 268 10.44 -15.73 11.82
C PRO A 268 10.91 -16.52 13.05
N GLN A 269 10.40 -16.17 14.20
CA GLN A 269 10.69 -16.92 15.43
C GLN A 269 9.76 -18.11 15.58
N GLN A 270 8.61 -18.03 14.95
CA GLN A 270 7.59 -19.07 14.90
C GLN A 270 7.10 -19.19 13.45
N TRP A 271 6.58 -20.32 13.08
CA TRP A 271 6.12 -20.59 11.73
C TRP A 271 5.02 -19.63 11.26
N GLN A 272 4.09 -19.31 12.14
CA GLN A 272 2.99 -18.38 11.85
C GLN A 272 3.42 -16.92 11.67
N GLN A 273 4.65 -16.58 11.98
CA GLN A 273 5.19 -15.24 11.74
C GLN A 273 5.73 -15.06 10.31
N GLY A 274 5.75 -16.12 9.52
CA GLY A 274 6.21 -16.09 8.14
C GLY A 274 5.06 -16.17 7.16
N GLU A 275 5.04 -15.29 6.18
CA GLU A 275 4.15 -15.46 5.03
C GLU A 275 4.46 -16.80 4.34
N GLY A 276 3.44 -17.63 4.14
CA GLY A 276 3.58 -18.94 3.51
C GLY A 276 3.46 -20.16 4.45
N HIS A 277 3.39 -19.92 5.78
CA HIS A 277 3.17 -21.00 6.77
C HIS A 277 1.71 -21.17 7.18
N SER A 278 0.86 -20.85 6.33
CA SER A 278 -0.57 -20.69 6.49
C SER A 278 -1.33 -21.92 6.95
N ALA A 279 -0.86 -23.12 6.63
CA ALA A 279 -1.52 -24.34 7.09
C ALA A 279 -1.47 -24.50 8.62
N ILE A 280 -0.35 -24.10 9.21
CA ILE A 280 -0.15 -24.15 10.67
C ILE A 280 -0.92 -23.04 11.34
N GLU A 281 -0.88 -21.83 10.82
CA GLU A 281 -1.64 -20.69 11.30
C GLU A 281 -3.13 -20.98 11.36
N ARG A 282 -3.69 -21.49 10.27
CA ARG A 282 -5.11 -21.84 10.20
C ARG A 282 -5.51 -22.89 11.24
N ALA A 283 -4.66 -23.88 11.48
CA ALA A 283 -4.92 -24.91 12.47
C ALA A 283 -4.84 -24.38 13.91
N ALA A 284 -3.95 -23.41 14.15
CA ALA A 284 -3.69 -22.85 15.47
C ALA A 284 -4.66 -21.73 15.88
N VAL A 285 -5.21 -20.99 14.91
CA VAL A 285 -6.02 -19.78 15.17
C VAL A 285 -7.30 -19.74 14.35
N PRO A 286 -8.25 -20.63 14.61
CA PRO A 286 -9.52 -20.69 13.88
C PRO A 286 -10.38 -19.42 14.04
N GLU A 287 -10.11 -18.59 15.03
CA GLU A 287 -10.79 -17.32 15.29
C GLU A 287 -10.47 -16.25 14.23
N GLY A 288 -9.52 -16.49 13.33
CA GLY A 288 -9.09 -15.50 12.31
C GLY A 288 -8.31 -14.33 12.92
N VAL A 289 -7.62 -14.56 14.02
CA VAL A 289 -6.75 -13.61 14.72
C VAL A 289 -5.43 -14.28 14.99
N VAL A 290 -4.31 -13.63 14.67
CA VAL A 290 -2.97 -14.08 15.06
C VAL A 290 -2.28 -12.95 15.79
N GLY A 291 -2.42 -12.92 17.12
CA GLY A 291 -1.85 -11.90 18.00
C GLY A 291 -2.78 -11.43 19.08
N LYS A 292 -2.61 -10.19 19.52
CA LYS A 292 -3.24 -9.67 20.75
C LYS A 292 -4.01 -8.37 20.53
N PRO A 293 -5.13 -8.39 19.82
CA PRO A 293 -5.93 -7.19 19.54
C PRO A 293 -6.46 -6.50 20.80
N THR A 294 -6.63 -7.23 21.92
CA THR A 294 -7.08 -6.62 23.19
C THR A 294 -6.12 -5.56 23.74
N ARG A 295 -4.87 -5.54 23.26
CA ARG A 295 -3.87 -4.53 23.61
C ARG A 295 -3.91 -3.28 22.75
N ALA A 296 -4.76 -3.26 21.73
CA ALA A 296 -4.85 -2.17 20.79
C ALA A 296 -5.35 -0.87 21.40
N THR A 297 -4.82 0.23 20.94
CA THR A 297 -5.33 1.58 21.23
C THR A 297 -5.06 2.50 20.02
N ALA A 298 -5.96 3.45 19.76
CA ALA A 298 -5.75 4.45 18.72
C ALA A 298 -4.42 5.23 18.86
N GLU A 299 -3.94 5.41 20.10
CA GLU A 299 -2.68 6.11 20.40
C GLU A 299 -1.49 5.42 19.75
N LYS A 300 -1.44 4.10 19.74
CA LYS A 300 -0.34 3.31 19.17
C LYS A 300 -0.26 3.41 17.64
N ALA A 301 -1.38 3.72 16.98
CA ALA A 301 -1.44 3.88 15.53
C ALA A 301 -1.05 5.28 15.04
N LYS A 302 -1.05 6.29 15.88
CA LYS A 302 -0.80 7.68 15.47
C LYS A 302 0.54 7.86 14.77
N ARG A 303 1.62 7.30 15.33
CA ARG A 303 2.97 7.41 14.72
C ARG A 303 3.10 6.64 13.42
N PRO A 304 2.72 5.36 13.31
CA PRO A 304 2.75 4.64 12.03
C PRO A 304 1.96 5.37 10.94
N VAL A 305 0.74 5.83 11.25
CA VAL A 305 -0.08 6.56 10.27
C VAL A 305 0.56 7.90 9.89
N ALA A 306 1.11 8.66 10.84
CA ALA A 306 1.84 9.89 10.51
C ALA A 306 3.07 9.59 9.64
N ALA A 307 3.82 8.52 9.93
CA ALA A 307 5.00 8.12 9.18
C ALA A 307 4.67 7.77 7.73
N ILE A 308 3.65 6.93 7.50
CA ILE A 308 3.28 6.56 6.13
C ILE A 308 2.76 7.76 5.33
N LEU A 309 1.98 8.63 5.93
CA LEU A 309 1.49 9.85 5.26
C LEU A 309 2.65 10.76 4.83
N LYS A 310 3.64 10.95 5.69
CA LYS A 310 4.84 11.73 5.37
C LYS A 310 5.72 11.03 4.34
N TYR A 311 5.91 9.72 4.45
CA TYR A 311 6.66 8.94 3.47
C TYR A 311 6.04 9.02 2.07
N LEU A 312 4.73 8.80 1.97
CA LEU A 312 4.03 8.90 0.67
C LEU A 312 4.06 10.33 0.11
N THR A 313 4.04 11.35 0.97
CA THR A 313 4.23 12.75 0.55
C THR A 313 5.62 12.95 -0.04
N LEU A 314 6.66 12.40 0.59
CA LEU A 314 8.03 12.48 0.08
C LEU A 314 8.13 11.80 -1.30
N VAL A 315 7.61 10.57 -1.44
CA VAL A 315 7.59 9.84 -2.72
C VAL A 315 6.87 10.65 -3.80
N HIS A 316 5.71 11.21 -3.47
CA HIS A 316 4.94 12.05 -4.38
C HIS A 316 5.73 13.29 -4.84
N ASP A 317 6.34 14.01 -3.90
CA ASP A 317 7.09 15.22 -4.20
C ASP A 317 8.33 14.91 -5.04
N GLU A 318 9.11 13.89 -4.71
CA GLU A 318 10.30 13.47 -5.45
C GLU A 318 9.95 13.03 -6.89
N ILE A 319 8.82 12.36 -7.09
CA ILE A 319 8.36 12.01 -8.44
C ILE A 319 8.09 13.26 -9.27
N LEU A 320 7.40 14.26 -8.72
CA LEU A 320 7.05 15.47 -9.46
C LEU A 320 8.25 16.42 -9.64
N GLU A 321 9.20 16.43 -8.71
CA GLU A 321 10.44 17.20 -8.83
C GLU A 321 11.31 16.68 -9.97
N ASN A 322 11.45 15.36 -10.09
CA ASN A 322 12.25 14.74 -11.14
C ASN A 322 11.50 14.64 -12.47
N TYR A 323 10.20 14.40 -12.42
CA TYR A 323 9.32 14.23 -13.57
C TYR A 323 8.03 15.04 -13.39
N PRO A 324 8.02 16.34 -13.67
CA PRO A 324 6.82 17.16 -13.59
C PRO A 324 5.65 16.58 -14.40
N ALA A 325 4.43 17.03 -14.14
CA ALA A 325 3.25 16.55 -14.85
C ALA A 325 3.45 16.56 -16.37
N GLY A 326 3.12 15.45 -17.03
CA GLY A 326 3.34 15.24 -18.46
C GLY A 326 4.77 14.84 -18.86
N LYS A 327 5.72 14.78 -17.92
CA LYS A 327 7.09 14.30 -18.18
C LYS A 327 7.28 12.89 -17.67
N LEU A 328 7.97 12.06 -18.43
CA LEU A 328 8.28 10.66 -18.12
C LEU A 328 9.78 10.40 -18.28
N PRO A 329 10.29 9.33 -17.68
CA PRO A 329 11.63 8.84 -18.01
C PRO A 329 11.76 8.59 -19.52
N PRO A 330 12.98 8.78 -20.09
CA PRO A 330 13.22 8.51 -21.50
C PRO A 330 12.87 7.07 -21.88
N VAL A 331 12.17 6.90 -23.01
CA VAL A 331 11.69 5.58 -23.46
C VAL A 331 12.83 4.59 -23.59
N GLU A 332 13.92 5.00 -24.19
CA GLU A 332 15.10 4.20 -24.46
C GLU A 332 15.83 3.69 -23.21
N LYS A 333 15.55 4.26 -22.03
CA LYS A 333 16.09 3.80 -20.73
C LYS A 333 15.25 2.72 -20.06
N ILE A 334 14.00 2.57 -20.47
CA ILE A 334 13.02 1.73 -19.76
C ILE A 334 12.24 0.77 -20.67
N SER A 335 12.45 0.85 -21.98
CA SER A 335 11.75 0.03 -22.97
C SER A 335 12.70 -0.42 -24.08
N LEU A 336 12.48 -1.63 -24.60
CA LEU A 336 13.13 -2.13 -25.81
C LEU A 336 12.38 -1.73 -27.09
N ARG A 337 11.24 -1.05 -26.96
CA ARG A 337 10.47 -0.57 -28.12
C ARG A 337 11.16 0.63 -28.76
N ASP A 338 11.03 0.74 -30.08
CA ASP A 338 11.45 1.97 -30.77
C ASP A 338 10.59 3.14 -30.26
N PRO A 339 11.19 4.26 -29.82
CA PRO A 339 10.45 5.45 -29.42
C PRO A 339 9.41 5.94 -30.41
N LYS A 340 9.66 5.73 -31.71
CA LYS A 340 8.70 6.09 -32.81
C LYS A 340 7.45 5.24 -32.77
N ASP A 341 7.56 3.97 -32.41
CA ASP A 341 6.43 3.04 -32.31
C ASP A 341 5.50 3.39 -31.16
N ILE A 342 6.06 3.94 -30.06
CA ILE A 342 5.30 4.32 -28.86
C ILE A 342 4.73 5.75 -28.96
N GLU A 343 5.31 6.63 -29.76
CA GLU A 343 4.94 8.05 -29.85
C GLU A 343 3.43 8.28 -30.02
N PRO A 344 2.70 7.58 -30.91
CA PRO A 344 1.27 7.80 -31.07
C PRO A 344 0.45 7.51 -29.79
N PHE A 345 0.90 6.56 -28.97
CA PHE A 345 0.27 6.17 -27.71
C PHE A 345 0.61 7.15 -26.57
N LEU A 346 1.71 7.89 -26.70
CA LEU A 346 2.13 8.91 -25.73
C LEU A 346 1.41 10.24 -25.88
N ARG A 347 0.76 10.48 -27.01
CA ARG A 347 0.00 11.71 -27.23
C ARG A 347 -1.09 11.89 -26.20
N GLU A 348 -1.58 13.12 -26.07
CA GLU A 348 -2.73 13.42 -25.20
C GLU A 348 -3.93 12.55 -25.62
N PRO A 349 -4.55 11.82 -24.71
CA PRO A 349 -5.71 10.97 -25.01
C PRO A 349 -6.80 11.72 -25.78
N MET A 350 -7.31 11.11 -26.85
CA MET A 350 -8.32 11.67 -27.75
C MET A 350 -7.83 12.86 -28.61
N SER A 351 -6.54 13.19 -28.61
CA SER A 351 -6.00 14.21 -29.51
C SER A 351 -5.75 13.65 -30.93
N LYS A 352 -5.50 14.53 -31.88
CA LYS A 352 -5.20 14.12 -33.28
C LYS A 352 -3.95 13.23 -33.35
N GLY A 353 -4.13 12.04 -33.89
CA GLY A 353 -3.06 11.04 -34.06
C GLY A 353 -2.71 10.25 -32.77
N TRP A 354 -3.47 10.42 -31.69
CA TRP A 354 -3.40 9.52 -30.55
C TRP A 354 -3.94 8.14 -30.94
N LYS A 355 -3.29 7.10 -30.40
CA LYS A 355 -3.77 5.72 -30.47
C LYS A 355 -3.99 5.16 -29.09
N SER A 356 -5.02 4.34 -28.94
CA SER A 356 -5.29 3.62 -27.71
C SER A 356 -4.23 2.55 -27.47
N VAL A 357 -3.73 2.45 -26.23
CA VAL A 357 -2.75 1.43 -25.85
C VAL A 357 -3.28 0.00 -26.04
N PHE A 358 -4.59 -0.19 -26.08
CA PHE A 358 -5.23 -1.48 -26.38
C PHE A 358 -4.99 -1.96 -27.82
N GLU A 359 -4.52 -1.09 -28.71
CA GLU A 359 -4.08 -1.44 -30.07
C GLU A 359 -2.60 -1.89 -30.11
N LEU A 360 -1.86 -1.73 -28.98
CA LEU A 360 -0.45 -2.05 -28.92
C LEU A 360 -0.25 -3.57 -28.70
N PRO A 361 0.42 -4.29 -29.59
CA PRO A 361 0.67 -5.72 -29.40
C PRO A 361 1.65 -5.96 -28.23
N TYR A 362 1.49 -7.07 -27.55
CA TYR A 362 2.46 -7.53 -26.55
C TYR A 362 3.80 -7.82 -27.21
N ILE A 363 4.89 -7.53 -26.48
CA ILE A 363 6.20 -8.00 -26.91
C ILE A 363 6.22 -9.53 -26.76
N GLY A 364 6.59 -10.23 -27.81
CA GLY A 364 6.61 -11.70 -27.87
C GLY A 364 5.33 -12.36 -28.38
N GLN A 365 4.24 -11.63 -28.61
CA GLN A 365 3.03 -12.19 -29.26
C GLN A 365 3.11 -12.18 -30.80
N ILE A 366 4.12 -11.57 -31.37
CA ILE A 366 4.27 -11.43 -32.83
C ILE A 366 4.51 -12.80 -33.54
N ASN A 367 4.79 -13.85 -32.79
CA ASN A 367 5.09 -15.18 -33.33
C ASN A 367 3.91 -16.17 -33.27
N SER A 368 2.70 -15.73 -32.95
CA SER A 368 1.52 -16.61 -32.86
C SER A 368 0.45 -16.30 -33.92
N LEU A 369 0.87 -15.72 -35.05
CA LEU A 369 0.06 -15.62 -36.27
C LEU A 369 0.52 -16.61 -37.30
#